data_ff25de402a6eefe256a9f39352869252
#
_entry.id   ff25de402a6eefe256a9f39352869252
#
_cell.length_a   1.000
_cell.length_b   1.000
_cell.length_c   1.000
_cell.angle_alpha   90.00
_cell.angle_beta   90.00
_cell.angle_gamma   90.00
#
_symmetry.space_group_name_H-M   'P 1'
#
loop_
_entity.id
_entity.type
_entity.pdbx_description
1 polymer ?
#
loop_
_entity_poly.entity_id
_entity_poly.type
_entity_poly.pdbx_seq_one_letter_code
_entity_poly.pdbx_strand_id
1 'polypeptide(L)'
;MVSTIAVATDGSATASKAVEMARDLARRFNAKLVLLSAFKDSGRQARGDSVEVQWATSNSARVREILSRAEDRIRRDGIECATRVEEGDAAEVLVELASECGADLLVIGNKGMQRRVLGSVPNTVAHRAPCSILVVKTT
;
A
#
# COMPACT_ATOMS: atom_id res chain seq x y z
N MET A 1 8.02 -16.20 12.96
CA MET A 1 7.02 -16.71 12.04
C MET A 1 6.24 -15.55 11.40
N VAL A 2 5.94 -15.67 10.12
CA VAL A 2 5.21 -14.61 9.42
C VAL A 2 3.72 -14.80 9.67
N SER A 3 3.13 -13.92 10.46
CA SER A 3 1.70 -14.00 10.78
C SER A 3 0.91 -12.80 10.26
N THR A 4 1.56 -11.70 9.94
CA THR A 4 0.91 -10.54 9.36
C THR A 4 1.77 -10.02 8.21
N ILE A 5 1.14 -9.93 7.05
CA ILE A 5 1.80 -9.40 5.85
C ILE A 5 1.07 -8.14 5.45
N ALA A 6 1.83 -7.06 5.26
CA ALA A 6 1.28 -5.82 4.74
C ALA A 6 1.72 -5.64 3.30
N VAL A 7 0.89 -5.03 2.48
CA VAL A 7 1.26 -4.72 1.10
C VAL A 7 0.81 -3.31 0.77
N ALA A 8 1.74 -2.56 0.20
CA ALA A 8 1.45 -1.19 -0.23
C ALA A 8 0.82 -1.24 -1.61
N THR A 9 -0.27 -0.51 -1.80
CA THR A 9 -0.91 -0.44 -3.10
C THR A 9 -1.57 0.91 -3.29
N ASP A 10 -1.58 1.39 -4.51
CA ASP A 10 -2.29 2.60 -4.89
C ASP A 10 -3.48 2.26 -5.81
N GLY A 11 -3.78 0.97 -5.96
CA GLY A 11 -4.87 0.52 -6.81
C GLY A 11 -4.53 0.42 -8.28
N SER A 12 -3.31 0.76 -8.66
CA SER A 12 -2.93 0.70 -10.07
C SER A 12 -2.71 -0.74 -10.53
N ALA A 13 -2.67 -0.93 -11.84
CA ALA A 13 -2.42 -2.25 -12.41
C ALA A 13 -1.04 -2.79 -12.04
N THR A 14 -0.04 -1.92 -11.97
CA THR A 14 1.29 -2.34 -11.54
C THR A 14 1.31 -2.75 -10.07
N ALA A 15 0.62 -1.98 -9.23
CA ALA A 15 0.56 -2.32 -7.81
C ALA A 15 -0.19 -3.63 -7.57
N SER A 16 -1.10 -4.01 -8.46
CA SER A 16 -1.86 -5.25 -8.27
C SER A 16 -0.96 -6.48 -8.30
N LYS A 17 0.18 -6.40 -8.98
CA LYS A 17 1.12 -7.52 -8.98
C LYS A 17 1.73 -7.75 -7.60
N ALA A 18 1.99 -6.67 -6.88
CA ALA A 18 2.48 -6.78 -5.51
C ALA A 18 1.39 -7.37 -4.60
N VAL A 19 0.15 -6.95 -4.81
CA VAL A 19 -0.98 -7.50 -4.04
C VAL A 19 -1.13 -9.00 -4.29
N GLU A 20 -1.00 -9.44 -5.55
CA GLU A 20 -1.09 -10.86 -5.87
C GLU A 20 0.00 -11.67 -5.19
N MET A 21 1.22 -11.15 -5.20
CA MET A 21 2.32 -11.82 -4.51
C MET A 21 2.04 -11.91 -3.00
N ALA A 22 1.56 -10.82 -2.42
CA ALA A 22 1.25 -10.80 -1.00
C ALA A 22 0.12 -11.78 -0.64
N ARG A 23 -0.89 -11.88 -1.52
CA ARG A 23 -1.98 -12.85 -1.32
C ARG A 23 -1.46 -14.28 -1.32
N ASP A 24 -0.60 -14.58 -2.27
CA ASP A 24 -0.04 -15.92 -2.37
C ASP A 24 0.77 -16.26 -1.11
N LEU A 25 1.57 -15.31 -0.65
CA LEU A 25 2.34 -15.50 0.57
C LEU A 25 1.44 -15.63 1.80
N ALA A 26 0.40 -14.79 1.89
CA ALA A 26 -0.52 -14.86 3.01
C ALA A 26 -1.21 -16.22 3.08
N ARG A 27 -1.58 -16.76 1.92
CA ARG A 27 -2.21 -18.07 1.87
C ARG A 27 -1.23 -19.16 2.32
N ARG A 28 0.00 -19.10 1.84
CA ARG A 28 0.99 -20.11 2.15
C ARG A 28 1.43 -20.10 3.61
N PHE A 29 1.51 -18.91 4.20
CA PHE A 29 1.87 -18.77 5.61
C PHE A 29 0.68 -18.82 6.55
N ASN A 30 -0.53 -18.86 6.00
CA ASN A 30 -1.75 -18.74 6.79
C ASN A 30 -1.72 -17.45 7.61
N ALA A 31 -1.34 -16.36 6.95
CA ALA A 31 -1.14 -15.06 7.58
C ALA A 31 -2.27 -14.11 7.25
N LYS A 32 -2.44 -13.10 8.10
CA LYS A 32 -3.34 -11.99 7.83
C LYS A 32 -2.70 -11.06 6.82
N LEU A 33 -3.52 -10.52 5.92
CA LEU A 33 -3.06 -9.57 4.91
C LEU A 33 -3.65 -8.20 5.20
N VAL A 34 -2.82 -7.17 5.21
CA VAL A 34 -3.26 -5.79 5.41
C VAL A 34 -2.87 -4.96 4.19
N LEU A 35 -3.86 -4.36 3.56
CA LEU A 35 -3.61 -3.48 2.40
C LEU A 35 -3.35 -2.09 2.93
N LEU A 36 -2.24 -1.50 2.54
CA LEU A 36 -1.83 -0.18 2.97
C LEU A 36 -1.82 0.79 1.80
N SER A 37 -2.31 1.99 2.02
CA SER A 37 -2.21 3.04 1.02
C SER A 37 -2.04 4.39 1.69
N ALA A 38 -1.32 5.26 1.01
CA ALA A 38 -1.14 6.64 1.42
C ALA A 38 -1.67 7.53 0.32
N PHE A 39 -2.24 8.65 0.72
CA PHE A 39 -2.64 9.65 -0.25
C PHE A 39 -2.24 11.02 0.25
N LYS A 40 -2.12 11.96 -0.67
CA LYS A 40 -1.87 13.35 -0.31
C LYS A 40 -3.07 14.17 -0.73
N ASP A 41 -3.55 14.98 0.19
CA ASP A 41 -4.63 15.91 -0.11
C ASP A 41 -4.04 17.13 -0.79
N SER A 42 -3.73 16.97 -2.09
CA SER A 42 -3.14 18.05 -2.85
C SER A 42 -4.11 19.20 -3.09
N GLY A 43 -5.39 18.93 -2.90
CA GLY A 43 -6.39 19.97 -3.11
C GLY A 43 -6.24 21.15 -2.17
N ARG A 44 -5.69 20.92 -1.01
CA ARG A 44 -5.52 22.04 -0.08
C ARG A 44 -4.48 23.03 -0.57
N GLN A 45 -3.63 22.63 -1.48
CA GLN A 45 -2.70 23.56 -2.09
C GLN A 45 -3.35 24.36 -3.20
N ALA A 46 -4.58 24.10 -3.45
CA ALA A 46 -5.30 24.77 -4.52
C ALA A 46 -5.54 26.24 -4.25
N ARG A 47 -5.19 26.73 -3.11
CA ARG A 47 -5.34 28.13 -2.77
C ARG A 47 -6.81 28.56 -2.83
N GLY A 48 -7.67 27.64 -2.40
CA GLY A 48 -9.08 27.91 -2.38
C GLY A 48 -9.81 27.55 -3.65
N ASP A 49 -9.13 26.91 -4.58
CA ASP A 49 -9.79 26.46 -5.81
C ASP A 49 -10.69 25.27 -5.49
N SER A 50 -12.00 25.47 -5.63
CA SER A 50 -12.97 24.45 -5.27
C SER A 50 -12.84 23.18 -6.12
N VAL A 51 -12.40 23.32 -7.36
CA VAL A 51 -12.22 22.16 -8.23
C VAL A 51 -11.12 21.26 -7.70
N GLU A 52 -10.01 21.85 -7.26
CA GLU A 52 -8.92 21.06 -6.73
C GLU A 52 -9.26 20.45 -5.38
N VAL A 53 -10.06 21.18 -4.57
CA VAL A 53 -10.54 20.61 -3.31
C VAL A 53 -11.40 19.37 -3.57
N GLN A 54 -12.27 19.45 -4.57
CA GLN A 54 -13.09 18.30 -4.95
C GLN A 54 -12.22 17.14 -5.45
N TRP A 55 -11.17 17.45 -6.18
CA TRP A 55 -10.23 16.46 -6.66
C TRP A 55 -9.61 15.69 -5.50
N ALA A 56 -9.13 16.42 -4.51
CA ALA A 56 -8.51 15.79 -3.35
C ALA A 56 -9.49 14.88 -2.62
N THR A 57 -10.72 15.36 -2.42
CA THR A 57 -11.74 14.57 -1.74
C THR A 57 -12.07 13.31 -2.54
N SER A 58 -12.25 13.46 -3.86
CA SER A 58 -12.53 12.33 -4.74
C SER A 58 -11.40 11.33 -4.72
N ASN A 59 -10.17 11.83 -4.67
CA ASN A 59 -9.00 10.96 -4.68
C ASN A 59 -8.97 10.08 -3.44
N SER A 60 -9.22 10.65 -2.28
CA SER A 60 -9.26 9.90 -1.02
C SER A 60 -10.37 8.86 -1.04
N ALA A 61 -11.57 9.28 -1.43
CA ALA A 61 -12.72 8.38 -1.49
C ALA A 61 -12.48 7.26 -2.49
N ARG A 62 -11.85 7.60 -3.61
CA ARG A 62 -11.56 6.63 -4.65
C ARG A 62 -10.57 5.56 -4.17
N VAL A 63 -9.52 5.99 -3.48
CA VAL A 63 -8.54 5.05 -2.94
C VAL A 63 -9.21 4.11 -1.96
N ARG A 64 -10.02 4.64 -1.06
CA ARG A 64 -10.71 3.81 -0.07
C ARG A 64 -11.66 2.82 -0.72
N GLU A 65 -12.35 3.22 -1.77
CA GLU A 65 -13.25 2.33 -2.48
C GLU A 65 -12.49 1.21 -3.18
N ILE A 66 -11.37 1.55 -3.83
CA ILE A 66 -10.55 0.56 -4.52
C ILE A 66 -10.04 -0.48 -3.54
N LEU A 67 -9.55 -0.03 -2.39
CA LEU A 67 -9.03 -0.97 -1.39
C LEU A 67 -10.15 -1.81 -0.77
N SER A 68 -11.31 -1.22 -0.56
CA SER A 68 -12.44 -1.95 -0.02
C SER A 68 -12.86 -3.10 -0.94
N ARG A 69 -12.87 -2.85 -2.24
CA ARG A 69 -13.19 -3.90 -3.22
C ARG A 69 -12.12 -4.98 -3.24
N ALA A 70 -10.87 -4.59 -3.15
CA ALA A 70 -9.78 -5.57 -3.10
C ALA A 70 -9.88 -6.42 -1.84
N GLU A 71 -10.18 -5.80 -0.71
CA GLU A 71 -10.36 -6.51 0.54
C GLU A 71 -11.47 -7.55 0.45
N ASP A 72 -12.60 -7.17 -0.14
CA ASP A 72 -13.72 -8.10 -0.30
C ASP A 72 -13.33 -9.31 -1.13
N ARG A 73 -12.62 -9.09 -2.23
CA ARG A 73 -12.17 -10.19 -3.08
C ARG A 73 -11.23 -11.13 -2.34
N ILE A 74 -10.32 -10.56 -1.58
CA ILE A 74 -9.33 -11.35 -0.84
C ILE A 74 -10.01 -12.16 0.25
N ARG A 75 -10.96 -11.56 0.95
CA ARG A 75 -11.72 -12.27 1.99
C ARG A 75 -12.52 -13.44 1.42
N ARG A 76 -13.04 -13.30 0.21
CA ARG A 76 -13.75 -14.39 -0.44
C ARG A 76 -12.86 -15.59 -0.70
N ASP A 77 -11.56 -15.36 -0.81
CA ASP A 77 -10.60 -16.45 -0.98
C ASP A 77 -10.21 -17.09 0.35
N GLY A 78 -10.83 -16.68 1.44
CA GLY A 78 -10.55 -17.26 2.74
C GLY A 78 -9.35 -16.67 3.47
N ILE A 79 -8.86 -15.53 3.01
CA ILE A 79 -7.73 -14.86 3.64
C ILE A 79 -8.26 -13.74 4.53
N GLU A 80 -7.80 -13.71 5.77
CA GLU A 80 -8.13 -12.61 6.67
C GLU A 80 -7.47 -11.34 6.13
N CYS A 81 -8.26 -10.30 5.88
CA CYS A 81 -7.77 -9.10 5.22
C CYS A 81 -8.36 -7.84 5.83
N ALA A 82 -7.53 -6.82 5.97
CA ALA A 82 -7.95 -5.51 6.45
C ALA A 82 -7.28 -4.44 5.59
N THR A 83 -7.75 -3.22 5.69
CA THR A 83 -7.17 -2.09 4.95
C THR A 83 -6.85 -0.96 5.90
N ARG A 84 -5.79 -0.22 5.60
CA ARG A 84 -5.39 0.98 6.32
C ARG A 84 -5.01 2.04 5.30
N VAL A 85 -5.65 3.19 5.38
CA VAL A 85 -5.39 4.30 4.46
C VAL A 85 -5.16 5.56 5.27
N GLU A 86 -4.12 6.31 4.94
CA GLU A 86 -3.80 7.49 5.69
C GLU A 86 -3.25 8.58 4.80
N GLU A 87 -3.51 9.85 5.18
CA GLU A 87 -2.98 10.98 4.44
C GLU A 87 -1.55 11.25 4.88
N GLY A 88 -0.68 11.53 3.92
CA GLY A 88 0.69 11.92 4.21
C GLY A 88 1.65 11.46 3.14
N ASP A 89 2.93 11.66 3.43
CA ASP A 89 3.99 11.21 2.55
C ASP A 89 3.98 9.67 2.48
N ALA A 90 4.07 9.16 1.26
CA ALA A 90 3.88 7.72 1.05
C ALA A 90 4.85 6.88 1.89
N ALA A 91 6.14 7.20 1.85
CA ALA A 91 7.12 6.39 2.56
C ALA A 91 6.89 6.43 4.07
N GLU A 92 6.62 7.62 4.61
CA GLU A 92 6.41 7.77 6.05
C GLU A 92 5.14 7.06 6.50
N VAL A 93 4.04 7.22 5.74
CA VAL A 93 2.77 6.57 6.07
C VAL A 93 2.92 5.06 6.04
N LEU A 94 3.56 4.53 5.02
CA LEU A 94 3.71 3.08 4.88
C LEU A 94 4.53 2.49 6.01
N VAL A 95 5.62 3.15 6.40
CA VAL A 95 6.43 2.70 7.52
C VAL A 95 5.63 2.71 8.81
N GLU A 96 4.89 3.79 9.04
CA GLU A 96 4.09 3.94 10.25
C GLU A 96 2.97 2.91 10.32
N LEU A 97 2.24 2.73 9.22
CA LEU A 97 1.14 1.76 9.19
C LEU A 97 1.65 0.33 9.33
N ALA A 98 2.80 0.02 8.72
CA ALA A 98 3.37 -1.31 8.87
C ALA A 98 3.73 -1.59 10.34
N SER A 99 4.25 -0.56 11.02
CA SER A 99 4.55 -0.68 12.44
C SER A 99 3.28 -0.88 13.25
N GLU A 100 2.25 -0.06 12.99
CA GLU A 100 1.01 -0.10 13.75
C GLU A 100 0.26 -1.42 13.61
N CYS A 101 0.28 -2.01 12.44
CA CYS A 101 -0.42 -3.28 12.23
C CYS A 101 0.43 -4.50 12.60
N GLY A 102 1.64 -4.28 13.04
CA GLY A 102 2.51 -5.37 13.46
C GLY A 102 2.95 -6.26 12.31
N ALA A 103 3.20 -5.68 11.15
CA ALA A 103 3.59 -6.47 10.00
C ALA A 103 4.94 -7.16 10.21
N ASP A 104 5.00 -8.42 9.85
CA ASP A 104 6.25 -9.18 9.85
C ASP A 104 6.97 -9.03 8.51
N LEU A 105 6.19 -8.74 7.47
CA LEU A 105 6.70 -8.57 6.12
C LEU A 105 5.90 -7.46 5.45
N LEU A 106 6.60 -6.53 4.82
CA LEU A 106 5.96 -5.48 4.02
C LEU A 106 6.31 -5.70 2.56
N VAL A 107 5.29 -5.89 1.74
CA VAL A 107 5.45 -6.12 0.31
C VAL A 107 5.21 -4.81 -0.42
N ILE A 108 6.09 -4.46 -1.33
CA ILE A 108 5.98 -3.23 -2.09
C ILE A 108 6.44 -3.48 -3.53
N GLY A 109 5.78 -2.86 -4.48
CA GLY A 109 6.19 -2.96 -5.87
C GLY A 109 7.41 -2.10 -6.15
N ASN A 110 8.05 -2.36 -7.27
CA ASN A 110 9.22 -1.58 -7.67
C ASN A 110 8.87 -0.36 -8.51
N LYS A 111 7.65 0.13 -8.39
CA LYS A 111 7.22 1.32 -9.11
C LYS A 111 8.19 2.47 -8.84
N GLY A 112 8.65 3.10 -9.90
CA GLY A 112 9.66 4.14 -9.75
C GLY A 112 11.08 3.64 -9.88
N MET A 113 11.29 2.32 -9.95
CA MET A 113 12.60 1.77 -10.18
C MET A 113 12.98 1.97 -11.64
N GLN A 114 14.10 2.63 -11.87
CA GLN A 114 14.58 2.91 -13.21
C GLN A 114 16.07 2.68 -13.27
N ARG A 115 16.53 2.12 -14.38
CA ARG A 115 17.97 1.98 -14.63
C ARG A 115 18.71 1.32 -13.46
N ARG A 116 18.12 0.32 -12.86
CA ARG A 116 18.67 -0.43 -11.74
C ARG A 116 18.69 0.34 -10.42
N VAL A 117 18.01 1.49 -10.40
CA VAL A 117 17.92 2.27 -9.16
C VAL A 117 16.51 2.08 -8.59
N LEU A 118 16.46 1.72 -7.33
CA LEU A 118 15.20 1.57 -6.64
C LEU A 118 14.56 2.96 -6.50
N GLY A 119 13.24 3.05 -6.72
CA GLY A 119 12.55 4.33 -6.59
C GLY A 119 12.62 4.87 -5.17
N SER A 120 12.27 6.15 -5.02
CA SER A 120 12.43 6.83 -3.72
C SER A 120 11.59 6.21 -2.62
N VAL A 121 10.33 5.84 -2.91
CA VAL A 121 9.47 5.25 -1.88
C VAL A 121 9.96 3.87 -1.46
N PRO A 122 10.18 2.92 -2.39
CA PRO A 122 10.71 1.62 -1.98
C PRO A 122 12.04 1.71 -1.26
N ASN A 123 12.92 2.62 -1.70
CA ASN A 123 14.21 2.78 -1.08
C ASN A 123 14.10 3.27 0.37
N THR A 124 13.30 4.30 0.59
CA THR A 124 13.10 4.84 1.94
C THR A 124 12.44 3.80 2.85
N VAL A 125 11.43 3.12 2.34
CA VAL A 125 10.73 2.10 3.10
C VAL A 125 11.69 0.97 3.49
N ALA A 126 12.53 0.54 2.55
CA ALA A 126 13.49 -0.53 2.84
C ALA A 126 14.45 -0.17 3.96
N HIS A 127 14.83 1.11 4.05
CA HIS A 127 15.75 1.55 5.10
C HIS A 127 15.07 1.78 6.45
N ARG A 128 13.79 2.16 6.45
CA ARG A 128 13.14 2.63 7.66
C ARG A 128 12.08 1.70 8.22
N ALA A 129 11.64 0.72 7.47
CA ALA A 129 10.58 -0.17 7.93
C ALA A 129 11.03 -1.00 9.14
N PRO A 130 10.13 -1.28 10.07
CA PRO A 130 10.46 -2.08 11.25
C PRO A 130 10.49 -3.59 10.99
N CYS A 131 10.29 -4.00 9.75
CA CYS A 131 10.16 -5.41 9.39
C CYS A 131 10.88 -5.71 8.10
N SER A 132 10.86 -6.97 7.69
CA SER A 132 11.42 -7.39 6.42
C SER A 132 10.62 -6.82 5.25
N ILE A 133 11.30 -6.54 4.16
CA ILE A 133 10.69 -5.95 2.97
C ILE A 133 10.87 -6.90 1.80
N LEU A 134 9.80 -7.08 1.04
CA LEU A 134 9.86 -7.79 -0.23
C LEU A 134 9.51 -6.79 -1.33
N VAL A 135 10.45 -6.56 -2.23
CA VAL A 135 10.20 -5.69 -3.38
C VAL A 135 9.81 -6.57 -4.56
N VAL A 136 8.59 -6.39 -5.04
CA VAL A 136 8.07 -7.19 -6.13
C VAL A 136 8.32 -6.48 -7.45
N LYS A 137 8.87 -7.20 -8.39
CA LYS A 137 9.11 -6.65 -9.71
C LYS A 137 7.80 -6.56 -10.46
N THR A 138 7.36 -5.36 -10.74
CA THR A 138 6.07 -5.11 -11.38
C THR A 138 6.21 -4.58 -12.81
N THR A 139 7.41 -4.29 -13.25
CA THR A 139 7.68 -3.80 -14.59
C THR A 139 8.71 -4.67 -15.31
#